data_91966c68f286a445b0242dda3ad470f4
#
_entry.id   91966c68f286a445b0242dda3ad470f4
#
_cell.length_a   1.000
_cell.length_b   1.000
_cell.length_c   1.000
_cell.angle_alpha   90.00
_cell.angle_beta   90.00
_cell.angle_gamma   90.00
#
_symmetry.space_group_name_H-M   'P 1'
#
loop_
_entity.id
_entity.type
_entity.pdbx_description
1 polymer ?
#
loop_
_entity_poly.entity_id
_entity_poly.type
_entity_poly.pdbx_seq_one_letter_code
_entity_poly.pdbx_strand_id
1 'polypeptide(L)'
;MDFSQTLIEKNDAIIDRWVEAVYQDPQIEATNELTFKAVRDSLPQVLKALATVLSESATSDLQTVVDASLEHGRIRAEQGFEPAEIAREYRLLRFVIFSLLENDPIQASPVEMLRAVRLIDTVIDEAIARCFSSYTYGRLQELKQLQNQLRLTNQELTRLIRASKDSMSQLAHELKTPLTSIIGYADLFLRQHRQQESELKDSPANLESIERVLRSGRLILRLINDTLEISRYDAGKMKLQPTLSDIRGLINSVLEIVEPLARAKELTLSVDCERAPDRAIIDPLRVQQIITNLLSNAIRYTESGSINLKCWQISQQLWAISVQDSGIGIPLDAQTEIFKPYVRAVSDRSPGADGTGLGLAIVSRLVELMRGEIKLVSQPGQGSTFTVILPLDAIAYEDDKADITS
;
A
#
# COMPACT_ATOMS: atom_id res chain seq x y z
N MET A 1 47.37 39.28 29.62
CA MET A 1 45.99 39.30 29.15
C MET A 1 45.71 37.88 28.65
N ASP A 2 44.61 37.29 29.07
CA ASP A 2 44.27 35.92 28.69
C ASP A 2 43.63 35.95 27.30
N PHE A 3 44.21 35.24 26.34
CA PHE A 3 43.66 35.13 24.96
C PHE A 3 42.19 34.65 24.93
N SER A 4 41.81 33.85 25.91
CA SER A 4 40.42 33.40 26.11
C SER A 4 39.49 34.57 26.38
N GLN A 5 39.89 35.48 27.29
CA GLN A 5 39.07 36.63 27.65
C GLN A 5 38.92 37.59 26.45
N THR A 6 39.97 37.78 25.64
CA THR A 6 39.88 38.57 24.41
C THR A 6 38.90 37.98 23.39
N LEU A 7 38.88 36.64 23.24
CA LEU A 7 37.91 35.97 22.35
C LEU A 7 36.48 36.10 22.86
N ILE A 8 36.26 36.02 24.17
CA ILE A 8 34.94 36.20 24.79
C ILE A 8 34.43 37.62 24.59
N GLU A 9 35.28 38.63 24.89
CA GLU A 9 34.91 40.04 24.76
C GLU A 9 34.64 40.46 23.31
N LYS A 10 35.33 39.83 22.34
CA LYS A 10 35.16 40.12 20.91
C LYS A 10 34.27 39.11 20.17
N ASN A 11 33.60 38.24 20.87
CA ASN A 11 32.82 37.17 20.28
C ASN A 11 31.86 37.65 19.17
N ASP A 12 31.04 38.67 19.42
CA ASP A 12 30.10 39.20 18.44
C ASP A 12 30.82 39.83 17.23
N ALA A 13 31.94 40.51 17.45
CA ALA A 13 32.72 41.08 16.34
C ALA A 13 33.38 40.00 15.48
N ILE A 14 33.78 38.87 16.08
CA ILE A 14 34.32 37.72 15.36
C ILE A 14 33.22 37.12 14.50
N ILE A 15 32.04 36.86 15.08
CA ILE A 15 30.90 36.27 14.38
C ILE A 15 30.51 37.16 13.19
N ASP A 16 30.31 38.45 13.39
CA ASP A 16 29.86 39.38 12.36
C ASP A 16 30.84 39.45 11.20
N ARG A 17 32.17 39.57 11.48
CA ARG A 17 33.21 39.56 10.44
C ARG A 17 33.33 38.23 9.74
N TRP A 18 33.16 37.12 10.44
CA TRP A 18 33.22 35.81 9.85
C TRP A 18 32.01 35.57 8.93
N VAL A 19 30.78 35.93 9.34
CA VAL A 19 29.61 35.83 8.52
C VAL A 19 29.75 36.66 7.24
N GLU A 20 30.25 37.89 7.34
CA GLU A 20 30.52 38.73 6.18
C GLU A 20 31.55 38.08 5.23
N ALA A 21 32.65 37.53 5.78
CA ALA A 21 33.64 36.81 4.98
C ALA A 21 33.10 35.55 4.30
N VAL A 22 32.20 34.80 4.96
CA VAL A 22 31.53 33.63 4.39
C VAL A 22 30.63 34.02 3.24
N TYR A 23 29.86 35.10 3.37
CA TYR A 23 29.00 35.59 2.28
C TYR A 23 29.80 36.22 1.10
N GLN A 24 31.00 36.70 1.35
CA GLN A 24 31.87 37.28 0.31
C GLN A 24 32.70 36.21 -0.40
N ASP A 25 32.83 35.00 0.12
CA ASP A 25 33.61 33.93 -0.53
C ASP A 25 32.77 33.30 -1.67
N PRO A 26 33.13 33.52 -2.96
CA PRO A 26 32.35 33.03 -4.10
C PRO A 26 32.40 31.51 -4.24
N GLN A 27 33.15 30.81 -3.44
CA GLN A 27 33.25 29.35 -3.45
C GLN A 27 32.45 28.69 -2.30
N ILE A 28 31.59 29.45 -1.64
CA ILE A 28 30.57 28.96 -0.68
C ILE A 28 29.20 29.27 -1.29
N GLU A 29 28.70 28.35 -2.14
CA GLU A 29 27.47 28.52 -2.88
C GLU A 29 26.22 28.31 -2.02
N ALA A 30 26.32 27.49 -1.00
CA ALA A 30 25.22 27.17 -0.08
C ALA A 30 24.65 28.41 0.65
N THR A 31 25.43 29.47 0.80
CA THR A 31 25.00 30.73 1.44
C THR A 31 23.95 31.49 0.60
N ASN A 32 23.87 31.25 -0.73
CA ASN A 32 22.91 31.93 -1.61
C ASN A 32 21.45 31.62 -1.27
N GLU A 33 21.17 30.49 -0.64
CA GLU A 33 19.84 30.06 -0.23
C GLU A 33 19.54 30.29 1.27
N LEU A 34 20.54 30.74 2.03
CA LEU A 34 20.42 30.89 3.49
C LEU A 34 20.25 32.35 3.92
N THR A 35 19.54 32.56 5.02
CA THR A 35 19.48 33.87 5.68
C THR A 35 20.73 34.13 6.49
N PHE A 36 21.15 35.41 6.62
CA PHE A 36 22.27 35.85 7.46
C PHE A 36 22.19 35.28 8.89
N LYS A 37 20.98 35.21 9.44
CA LYS A 37 20.74 34.64 10.76
C LYS A 37 21.05 33.13 10.81
N ALA A 38 20.71 32.37 9.81
CA ALA A 38 20.93 30.93 9.77
C ALA A 38 22.42 30.58 9.72
N VAL A 39 23.23 31.40 9.02
CA VAL A 39 24.70 31.27 9.01
C VAL A 39 25.27 31.66 10.36
N ARG A 40 24.82 32.78 10.94
CA ARG A 40 25.29 33.32 12.21
C ARG A 40 25.09 32.38 13.41
N ASP A 41 23.86 31.80 13.51
CA ASP A 41 23.45 31.00 14.68
C ASP A 41 24.22 29.67 14.81
N SER A 42 24.99 29.27 13.82
CA SER A 42 25.76 28.01 13.82
C SER A 42 27.15 28.12 14.52
N LEU A 43 27.73 29.31 14.64
CA LEU A 43 29.11 29.49 15.11
C LEU A 43 29.28 29.77 16.61
N PRO A 44 28.33 30.40 17.35
CA PRO A 44 28.56 30.84 18.74
C PRO A 44 29.05 29.75 19.68
N GLN A 45 28.56 28.51 19.49
CA GLN A 45 28.94 27.38 20.33
C GLN A 45 30.41 26.93 20.06
N VAL A 46 30.82 26.95 18.79
CA VAL A 46 32.20 26.62 18.41
C VAL A 46 33.18 27.65 18.96
N LEU A 47 32.87 28.96 18.88
CA LEU A 47 33.70 30.02 19.44
C LEU A 47 33.79 29.96 20.97
N LYS A 48 32.65 29.70 21.64
CA LYS A 48 32.60 29.52 23.09
C LYS A 48 33.51 28.36 23.54
N ALA A 49 33.39 27.22 22.83
CA ALA A 49 34.20 26.05 23.11
C ALA A 49 35.70 26.34 22.89
N LEU A 50 36.03 27.08 21.82
CA LEU A 50 37.43 27.50 21.53
C LEU A 50 37.99 28.43 22.63
N ALA A 51 37.20 29.40 23.11
CA ALA A 51 37.59 30.28 24.21
C ALA A 51 37.79 29.50 25.51
N THR A 52 36.97 28.50 25.80
CA THR A 52 37.15 27.66 27.02
C THR A 52 38.46 26.88 26.98
N VAL A 53 38.80 26.26 25.84
CA VAL A 53 40.08 25.52 25.69
C VAL A 53 41.29 26.43 25.82
N LEU A 54 41.18 27.70 25.44
CA LEU A 54 42.27 28.69 25.59
C LEU A 54 42.44 29.19 27.02
N SER A 55 41.40 29.15 27.88
CA SER A 55 41.45 29.65 29.27
C SER A 55 42.08 28.66 30.24
N GLU A 56 41.94 27.36 30.01
CA GLU A 56 42.41 26.33 30.94
C GLU A 56 43.61 25.59 30.42
N SER A 57 44.57 25.36 31.31
CA SER A 57 45.78 24.59 31.02
C SER A 57 45.39 23.09 30.87
N ALA A 58 45.24 22.68 29.62
CA ALA A 58 45.31 21.28 29.14
C ALA A 58 44.16 20.29 29.47
N THR A 59 43.73 19.63 28.48
CA THR A 59 43.21 18.25 28.40
C THR A 59 41.73 17.94 28.74
N SER A 60 41.01 18.72 29.55
CA SER A 60 39.64 18.35 29.91
C SER A 60 38.53 18.90 28.96
N ASP A 61 38.79 19.95 28.19
CA ASP A 61 37.75 20.68 27.45
C ASP A 61 37.71 20.48 25.93
N LEU A 62 38.59 19.64 25.39
CA LEU A 62 38.49 19.21 23.99
C LEU A 62 37.15 18.57 23.69
N GLN A 63 36.48 17.95 24.66
CA GLN A 63 35.17 17.32 24.48
C GLN A 63 34.09 18.35 24.11
N THR A 64 34.12 19.54 24.74
CA THR A 64 33.14 20.61 24.44
C THR A 64 33.29 21.13 22.99
N VAL A 65 34.53 21.24 22.49
CA VAL A 65 34.81 21.58 21.09
C VAL A 65 34.34 20.47 20.16
N VAL A 66 34.56 19.22 20.54
CA VAL A 66 34.08 18.05 19.79
C VAL A 66 32.58 18.10 19.63
N ASP A 67 31.82 18.27 20.72
CA ASP A 67 30.38 18.27 20.71
C ASP A 67 29.82 19.45 19.88
N ALA A 68 30.34 20.65 20.05
CA ALA A 68 29.95 21.83 19.26
C ALA A 68 30.25 21.66 17.77
N SER A 69 31.38 21.03 17.42
CA SER A 69 31.78 20.82 16.04
C SER A 69 30.98 19.70 15.36
N LEU A 70 30.61 18.66 16.10
CA LEU A 70 29.70 17.60 15.59
C LEU A 70 28.33 18.19 15.26
N GLU A 71 27.78 19.04 16.12
CA GLU A 71 26.51 19.71 15.89
C GLU A 71 26.57 20.68 14.71
N HIS A 72 27.65 21.48 14.61
CA HIS A 72 27.86 22.35 13.46
C HIS A 72 27.88 21.57 12.14
N GLY A 73 28.60 20.44 12.09
CA GLY A 73 28.66 19.58 10.92
C GLY A 73 27.30 19.01 10.53
N ARG A 74 26.48 18.63 11.50
CA ARG A 74 25.11 18.17 11.27
C ARG A 74 24.24 19.29 10.65
N ILE A 75 24.25 20.46 11.25
CA ILE A 75 23.51 21.63 10.77
C ILE A 75 23.90 21.98 9.32
N ARG A 76 25.19 21.99 9.01
CA ARG A 76 25.69 22.31 7.66
C ARG A 76 25.28 21.25 6.64
N ALA A 77 25.30 19.99 7.01
CA ALA A 77 24.80 18.92 6.16
C ALA A 77 23.30 19.10 5.81
N GLU A 78 22.48 19.48 6.79
CA GLU A 78 21.04 19.76 6.60
C GLU A 78 20.82 21.03 5.76
N GLN A 79 21.70 22.02 5.86
CA GLN A 79 21.67 23.25 5.07
C GLN A 79 22.24 23.10 3.65
N GLY A 80 22.68 21.91 3.25
CA GLY A 80 23.15 21.63 1.91
C GLY A 80 24.62 22.00 1.62
N PHE A 81 25.40 22.39 2.63
CA PHE A 81 26.83 22.66 2.45
C PHE A 81 27.56 21.43 1.95
N GLU A 82 28.53 21.65 1.06
CA GLU A 82 29.50 20.62 0.72
C GLU A 82 30.68 20.59 1.72
N PRO A 83 31.38 19.45 1.89
CA PRO A 83 32.54 19.34 2.78
C PRO A 83 33.64 20.38 2.50
N ALA A 84 33.85 20.74 1.23
CA ALA A 84 34.80 21.76 0.82
C ALA A 84 34.42 23.17 1.33
N GLU A 85 33.13 23.50 1.31
CA GLU A 85 32.60 24.78 1.80
C GLU A 85 32.76 24.87 3.33
N ILE A 86 32.50 23.80 4.05
CA ILE A 86 32.70 23.73 5.51
C ILE A 86 34.20 23.96 5.88
N ALA A 87 35.10 23.33 5.14
CA ALA A 87 36.52 23.57 5.36
C ALA A 87 36.92 25.06 5.12
N ARG A 88 36.26 25.72 4.14
CA ARG A 88 36.46 27.16 3.89
C ARG A 88 35.92 28.02 5.01
N GLU A 89 34.73 27.72 5.55
CA GLU A 89 34.18 28.42 6.70
C GLU A 89 35.17 28.44 7.89
N TYR A 90 35.76 27.30 8.24
CA TYR A 90 36.76 27.19 9.31
C TYR A 90 38.07 27.92 8.98
N ARG A 91 38.50 27.91 7.71
CA ARG A 91 39.64 28.70 7.27
C ARG A 91 39.38 30.19 7.42
N LEU A 92 38.20 30.67 7.04
CA LEU A 92 37.81 32.08 7.23
C LEU A 92 37.71 32.44 8.71
N LEU A 93 37.18 31.54 9.54
CA LEU A 93 37.15 31.72 10.99
C LEU A 93 38.57 31.89 11.57
N ARG A 94 39.50 31.02 11.17
CA ARG A 94 40.93 31.12 11.58
C ARG A 94 41.55 32.47 11.18
N PHE A 95 41.30 32.90 9.94
CA PHE A 95 41.78 34.18 9.44
C PHE A 95 41.19 35.36 10.22
N VAL A 96 39.90 35.37 10.49
CA VAL A 96 39.25 36.44 11.27
C VAL A 96 39.79 36.50 12.70
N ILE A 97 39.98 35.37 13.38
CA ILE A 97 40.54 35.31 14.72
C ILE A 97 41.96 35.87 14.72
N PHE A 98 42.85 35.45 13.80
CA PHE A 98 44.23 35.92 13.74
C PHE A 98 44.30 37.41 13.41
N SER A 99 43.50 37.91 12.47
CA SER A 99 43.49 39.34 12.14
C SER A 99 43.04 40.21 13.31
N LEU A 100 42.18 39.71 14.20
CA LEU A 100 41.78 40.42 15.40
C LEU A 100 42.85 40.40 16.48
N LEU A 101 43.62 39.32 16.58
CA LEU A 101 44.76 39.22 17.52
C LEU A 101 45.94 40.07 17.09
N GLU A 102 46.23 40.22 15.79
CA GLU A 102 47.28 41.08 15.25
C GLU A 102 47.03 42.56 15.53
N ASN A 103 45.77 42.99 15.50
CA ASN A 103 45.39 44.40 15.67
C ASN A 103 45.16 44.81 17.12
N ASP A 104 45.30 43.90 18.09
CA ASP A 104 45.13 44.19 19.49
C ASP A 104 46.53 44.43 20.18
N PRO A 105 46.69 45.46 20.99
CA PRO A 105 47.95 45.67 21.77
C PRO A 105 48.02 44.63 22.89
N ILE A 106 48.11 43.37 22.57
CA ILE A 106 48.28 42.28 23.54
C ILE A 106 49.71 42.30 24.02
N GLN A 107 49.96 42.66 25.28
CA GLN A 107 51.28 42.58 25.93
C GLN A 107 51.58 41.11 26.27
N ALA A 108 51.81 40.27 25.24
CA ALA A 108 52.25 38.90 25.39
C ALA A 108 53.68 38.71 24.88
N SER A 109 54.42 37.81 25.47
CA SER A 109 55.72 37.42 24.94
C SER A 109 55.60 36.68 23.61
N PRO A 110 56.60 36.69 22.71
CA PRO A 110 56.60 35.95 21.48
C PRO A 110 56.31 34.44 21.65
N VAL A 111 56.70 33.87 22.77
CA VAL A 111 56.51 32.47 23.12
C VAL A 111 55.03 32.19 23.43
N GLU A 112 54.37 33.07 24.19
CA GLU A 112 52.96 32.97 24.52
C GLU A 112 52.11 33.16 23.29
N MET A 113 52.42 34.10 22.41
CA MET A 113 51.76 34.31 21.13
C MET A 113 51.88 33.07 20.27
N LEU A 114 53.08 32.50 20.11
CA LEU A 114 53.24 31.28 19.30
C LEU A 114 52.49 30.07 19.89
N ARG A 115 52.42 29.99 21.23
CA ARG A 115 51.63 28.95 21.92
C ARG A 115 50.13 29.10 21.65
N ALA A 116 49.59 30.32 21.73
CA ALA A 116 48.18 30.59 21.45
C ALA A 116 47.83 30.26 20.00
N VAL A 117 48.67 30.67 19.03
CA VAL A 117 48.48 30.35 17.60
C VAL A 117 48.41 28.83 17.37
N ARG A 118 49.37 28.07 17.92
CA ARG A 118 49.38 26.60 17.78
C ARG A 118 48.19 25.96 18.42
N LEU A 119 47.71 26.45 19.56
CA LEU A 119 46.52 25.90 20.23
C LEU A 119 45.27 26.18 19.43
N ILE A 120 45.08 27.40 18.89
CA ILE A 120 43.95 27.75 17.99
C ILE A 120 43.98 26.87 16.76
N ASP A 121 45.13 26.67 16.11
CA ASP A 121 45.25 25.77 14.94
C ASP A 121 44.82 24.34 15.26
N THR A 122 45.35 23.79 16.36
CA THR A 122 45.03 22.43 16.78
C THR A 122 43.53 22.25 17.04
N VAL A 123 42.88 23.21 17.71
CA VAL A 123 41.45 23.16 18.03
C VAL A 123 40.61 23.30 16.78
N ILE A 124 40.98 24.20 15.86
CA ILE A 124 40.23 24.35 14.59
C ILE A 124 40.40 23.11 13.72
N ASP A 125 41.57 22.51 13.63
CA ASP A 125 41.79 21.29 12.85
C ASP A 125 41.00 20.11 13.43
N GLU A 126 40.92 19.95 14.76
CA GLU A 126 40.04 18.95 15.40
C GLU A 126 38.58 19.25 15.13
N ALA A 127 38.17 20.53 15.19
CA ALA A 127 36.81 20.94 14.86
C ALA A 127 36.42 20.57 13.41
N ILE A 128 37.31 20.80 12.44
CA ILE A 128 37.11 20.40 11.03
C ILE A 128 36.97 18.89 10.93
N ALA A 129 37.84 18.11 11.55
CA ALA A 129 37.80 16.65 11.49
C ALA A 129 36.49 16.09 12.05
N ARG A 130 35.99 16.64 13.17
CA ARG A 130 34.72 16.23 13.80
C ARG A 130 33.52 16.65 12.98
N CYS A 131 33.53 17.86 12.44
CA CYS A 131 32.51 18.36 11.57
C CYS A 131 32.33 17.44 10.33
N PHE A 132 33.42 17.06 9.68
CA PHE A 132 33.38 16.12 8.55
C PHE A 132 32.92 14.73 8.96
N SER A 133 33.32 14.26 10.13
CA SER A 133 32.82 12.94 10.61
C SER A 133 31.33 12.95 10.81
N SER A 134 30.75 14.01 11.41
CA SER A 134 29.30 14.16 11.56
C SER A 134 28.57 14.30 10.23
N TYR A 135 29.10 15.12 9.33
CA TYR A 135 28.55 15.32 7.98
C TYR A 135 28.48 13.99 7.20
N THR A 136 29.62 13.28 7.15
CA THR A 136 29.66 12.00 6.40
C THR A 136 28.77 10.93 7.02
N TYR A 137 28.69 10.88 8.34
CA TYR A 137 27.80 9.96 9.04
C TYR A 137 26.32 10.25 8.73
N GLY A 138 25.90 11.51 8.78
CA GLY A 138 24.54 11.94 8.46
C GLY A 138 24.15 11.56 7.03
N ARG A 139 25.01 11.88 6.05
CA ARG A 139 24.78 11.52 4.64
C ARG A 139 24.72 10.02 4.40
N LEU A 140 25.56 9.25 5.08
CA LEU A 140 25.56 7.79 4.98
C LEU A 140 24.26 7.19 5.54
N GLN A 141 23.73 7.73 6.62
CA GLN A 141 22.45 7.34 7.21
C GLN A 141 21.30 7.62 6.25
N GLU A 142 21.26 8.81 5.66
CA GLU A 142 20.24 9.20 4.68
C GLU A 142 20.27 8.26 3.46
N LEU A 143 21.43 8.00 2.89
CA LEU A 143 21.59 7.07 1.77
C LEU A 143 21.13 5.66 2.11
N LYS A 144 21.41 5.16 3.31
CA LYS A 144 20.94 3.85 3.77
C LYS A 144 19.41 3.80 3.88
N GLN A 145 18.76 4.87 4.35
CA GLN A 145 17.31 4.96 4.43
C GLN A 145 16.68 4.93 3.04
N LEU A 146 17.17 5.76 2.11
CA LEU A 146 16.71 5.80 0.72
C LEU A 146 16.90 4.44 0.03
N GLN A 147 18.04 3.80 0.21
CA GLN A 147 18.32 2.47 -0.34
C GLN A 147 17.33 1.43 0.20
N ASN A 148 17.01 1.46 1.49
CA ASN A 148 16.02 0.55 2.07
C ASN A 148 14.62 0.80 1.52
N GLN A 149 14.19 2.05 1.37
CA GLN A 149 12.91 2.39 0.76
C GLN A 149 12.80 1.90 -0.69
N LEU A 150 13.83 2.15 -1.50
CA LEU A 150 13.91 1.66 -2.88
C LEU A 150 13.84 0.13 -2.95
N ARG A 151 14.52 -0.57 -2.05
CA ARG A 151 14.49 -2.03 -1.99
C ARG A 151 13.09 -2.56 -1.67
N LEU A 152 12.40 -1.97 -0.69
CA LEU A 152 11.04 -2.37 -0.31
C LEU A 152 10.05 -2.11 -1.46
N THR A 153 10.14 -0.95 -2.09
CA THR A 153 9.30 -0.61 -3.25
C THR A 153 9.51 -1.57 -4.41
N ASN A 154 10.77 -1.91 -4.73
CA ASN A 154 11.09 -2.87 -5.79
C ASN A 154 10.59 -4.29 -5.46
N GLN A 155 10.66 -4.71 -4.20
CA GLN A 155 10.11 -6.00 -3.76
C GLN A 155 8.60 -6.05 -3.96
N GLU A 156 7.89 -5.00 -3.58
CA GLU A 156 6.43 -4.93 -3.75
C GLU A 156 6.03 -4.87 -5.23
N LEU A 157 6.70 -4.06 -6.05
CA LEU A 157 6.49 -4.06 -7.51
C LEU A 157 6.70 -5.44 -8.12
N THR A 158 7.75 -6.15 -7.72
CA THR A 158 8.04 -7.50 -8.20
C THR A 158 6.94 -8.48 -7.79
N ARG A 159 6.41 -8.36 -6.57
CA ARG A 159 5.29 -9.15 -6.06
C ARG A 159 4.02 -8.91 -6.90
N LEU A 160 3.68 -7.64 -7.15
CA LEU A 160 2.51 -7.26 -7.95
C LEU A 160 2.61 -7.76 -9.41
N ILE A 161 3.79 -7.65 -10.03
CA ILE A 161 4.04 -8.16 -11.39
C ILE A 161 3.86 -9.68 -11.43
N ARG A 162 4.36 -10.42 -10.43
CA ARG A 162 4.19 -11.88 -10.36
C ARG A 162 2.71 -12.24 -10.22
N ALA A 163 2.01 -11.62 -9.27
CA ALA A 163 0.57 -11.85 -9.06
C ALA A 163 -0.24 -11.56 -10.34
N SER A 164 0.08 -10.48 -11.07
CA SER A 164 -0.56 -10.15 -12.34
C SER A 164 -0.28 -11.22 -13.42
N LYS A 165 0.97 -11.71 -13.53
CA LYS A 165 1.32 -12.79 -14.48
C LYS A 165 0.61 -14.10 -14.16
N ASP A 166 0.52 -14.46 -12.88
CA ASP A 166 -0.14 -15.68 -12.44
C ASP A 166 -1.64 -15.61 -12.75
N SER A 167 -2.29 -14.48 -12.50
CA SER A 167 -3.69 -14.24 -12.86
C SER A 167 -3.93 -14.32 -14.36
N MET A 168 -3.04 -13.75 -15.19
CA MET A 168 -3.13 -13.85 -16.64
C MET A 168 -2.94 -15.29 -17.15
N SER A 169 -2.02 -16.05 -16.55
CA SER A 169 -1.79 -17.44 -16.89
C SER A 169 -3.01 -18.31 -16.58
N GLN A 170 -3.62 -18.10 -15.40
CA GLN A 170 -4.87 -18.79 -15.02
C GLN A 170 -6.01 -18.43 -15.94
N LEU A 171 -6.20 -17.14 -16.26
CA LEU A 171 -7.22 -16.71 -17.22
C LEU A 171 -7.06 -17.38 -18.58
N ALA A 172 -5.82 -17.41 -19.10
CA ALA A 172 -5.52 -18.06 -20.37
C ALA A 172 -5.88 -19.55 -20.35
N HIS A 173 -5.60 -20.25 -19.24
CA HIS A 173 -5.97 -21.66 -19.07
C HIS A 173 -7.48 -21.87 -19.02
N GLU A 174 -8.19 -21.03 -18.23
CA GLU A 174 -9.64 -21.11 -18.08
C GLU A 174 -10.40 -20.73 -19.38
N LEU A 175 -9.84 -19.86 -20.22
CA LEU A 175 -10.39 -19.55 -21.55
C LEU A 175 -10.09 -20.65 -22.58
N LYS A 176 -8.93 -21.30 -22.50
CA LYS A 176 -8.52 -22.35 -23.45
C LYS A 176 -9.48 -23.54 -23.42
N THR A 177 -9.92 -23.97 -22.23
CA THR A 177 -10.79 -25.14 -22.04
C THR A 177 -12.14 -24.99 -22.79
N PRO A 178 -12.97 -23.96 -22.54
CA PRO A 178 -14.23 -23.80 -23.26
C PRO A 178 -14.03 -23.49 -24.74
N LEU A 179 -12.96 -22.78 -25.11
CA LEU A 179 -12.64 -22.52 -26.51
C LEU A 179 -12.30 -23.81 -27.26
N THR A 180 -11.54 -24.71 -26.67
CA THR A 180 -11.25 -26.04 -27.23
C THR A 180 -12.54 -26.87 -27.40
N SER A 181 -13.46 -26.78 -26.42
CA SER A 181 -14.78 -27.43 -26.52
C SER A 181 -15.63 -26.85 -27.65
N ILE A 182 -15.67 -25.51 -27.78
CA ILE A 182 -16.39 -24.86 -28.91
C ILE A 182 -15.85 -25.35 -30.25
N ILE A 183 -14.54 -25.32 -30.46
CA ILE A 183 -13.86 -25.74 -31.68
C ILE A 183 -14.16 -27.23 -31.95
N GLY A 184 -13.98 -28.06 -30.91
CA GLY A 184 -14.17 -29.52 -31.05
C GLY A 184 -15.59 -29.90 -31.42
N TYR A 185 -16.59 -29.32 -30.75
CA TYR A 185 -18.00 -29.61 -31.07
C TYR A 185 -18.45 -29.00 -32.41
N ALA A 186 -17.95 -27.83 -32.76
CA ALA A 186 -18.19 -27.22 -34.06
C ALA A 186 -17.60 -28.07 -35.18
N ASP A 187 -16.39 -28.62 -34.99
CA ASP A 187 -15.74 -29.50 -35.97
C ASP A 187 -16.50 -30.85 -36.11
N LEU A 188 -16.94 -31.44 -35.00
CA LEU A 188 -17.78 -32.62 -35.01
C LEU A 188 -19.08 -32.38 -35.75
N PHE A 189 -19.76 -31.27 -35.48
CA PHE A 189 -20.99 -30.88 -36.20
C PHE A 189 -20.75 -30.73 -37.70
N LEU A 190 -19.65 -30.06 -38.09
CA LEU A 190 -19.31 -29.89 -39.50
C LEU A 190 -18.98 -31.21 -40.18
N ARG A 191 -18.29 -32.16 -39.52
CA ARG A 191 -17.98 -33.50 -40.06
C ARG A 191 -19.24 -34.32 -40.24
N GLN A 192 -20.16 -34.34 -39.26
CA GLN A 192 -21.42 -35.03 -39.36
C GLN A 192 -22.29 -34.48 -40.50
N HIS A 193 -22.29 -33.15 -40.68
CA HIS A 193 -23.06 -32.50 -41.75
C HIS A 193 -22.48 -32.75 -43.14
N ARG A 194 -21.17 -32.96 -43.28
CA ARG A 194 -20.51 -33.30 -44.54
C ARG A 194 -20.70 -34.77 -44.97
N GLN A 195 -20.94 -35.66 -44.02
CA GLN A 195 -21.10 -37.11 -44.30
C GLN A 195 -22.51 -37.51 -44.58
N GLN A 196 -23.53 -36.69 -44.35
CA GLN A 196 -24.93 -37.00 -44.50
C GLN A 196 -25.64 -36.00 -45.43
N GLU A 197 -25.70 -36.34 -46.68
CA GLU A 197 -26.28 -35.47 -47.72
C GLU A 197 -27.81 -35.39 -47.73
N SER A 198 -28.62 -36.03 -46.88
CA SER A 198 -30.05 -35.81 -47.04
C SER A 198 -31.08 -36.06 -45.92
N GLU A 199 -30.79 -36.58 -44.73
CA GLU A 199 -31.97 -36.89 -43.86
C GLU A 199 -31.91 -36.54 -42.37
N LEU A 200 -30.86 -35.89 -41.82
CA LEU A 200 -30.75 -35.69 -40.35
C LEU A 200 -30.41 -34.26 -39.91
N LYS A 201 -31.26 -33.27 -40.30
CA LYS A 201 -31.13 -31.90 -39.77
C LYS A 201 -31.42 -31.78 -38.26
N ASP A 202 -32.18 -32.72 -37.70
CA ASP A 202 -32.64 -32.68 -36.30
C ASP A 202 -32.20 -33.92 -35.48
N SER A 203 -31.00 -34.46 -35.74
CA SER A 203 -30.50 -35.57 -34.94
C SER A 203 -30.19 -35.12 -33.51
N PRO A 204 -30.58 -35.90 -32.46
CA PRO A 204 -30.28 -35.58 -31.05
C PRO A 204 -28.79 -35.28 -30.79
N ALA A 205 -27.88 -35.96 -31.50
CA ALA A 205 -26.41 -35.72 -31.37
C ALA A 205 -25.97 -34.34 -31.88
N ASN A 206 -26.62 -33.80 -32.91
CA ASN A 206 -26.35 -32.46 -33.43
C ASN A 206 -26.83 -31.37 -32.47
N LEU A 207 -28.04 -31.56 -31.89
CA LEU A 207 -28.55 -30.64 -30.86
C LEU A 207 -27.67 -30.61 -29.62
N GLU A 208 -27.22 -31.76 -29.13
CA GLU A 208 -26.31 -31.84 -27.99
C GLU A 208 -24.96 -31.13 -28.24
N SER A 209 -24.40 -31.29 -29.46
CA SER A 209 -23.17 -30.60 -29.84
C SER A 209 -23.34 -29.09 -29.88
N ILE A 210 -24.45 -28.59 -30.42
CA ILE A 210 -24.76 -27.14 -30.43
C ILE A 210 -24.98 -26.60 -29.01
N GLU A 211 -25.71 -27.34 -28.16
CA GLU A 211 -25.90 -26.95 -26.76
C GLU A 211 -24.58 -26.84 -25.99
N ARG A 212 -23.65 -27.75 -26.22
CA ARG A 212 -22.29 -27.70 -25.62
C ARG A 212 -21.52 -26.50 -26.11
N VAL A 213 -21.58 -26.17 -27.42
CA VAL A 213 -20.97 -24.95 -27.97
C VAL A 213 -21.53 -23.69 -27.30
N LEU A 214 -22.85 -23.59 -27.20
CA LEU A 214 -23.53 -22.47 -26.56
C LEU A 214 -23.20 -22.35 -25.09
N ARG A 215 -23.12 -23.46 -24.34
CA ARG A 215 -22.71 -23.51 -22.94
C ARG A 215 -21.29 -23.00 -22.77
N SER A 216 -20.36 -23.48 -23.59
CA SER A 216 -18.95 -23.06 -23.55
C SER A 216 -18.78 -21.58 -23.91
N GLY A 217 -19.54 -21.08 -24.92
CA GLY A 217 -19.55 -19.65 -25.26
C GLY A 217 -20.06 -18.75 -24.13
N ARG A 218 -21.14 -19.18 -23.45
CA ARG A 218 -21.66 -18.45 -22.28
C ARG A 218 -20.69 -18.46 -21.12
N LEU A 219 -19.92 -19.55 -20.93
CA LEU A 219 -18.87 -19.60 -19.91
C LEU A 219 -17.74 -18.61 -20.21
N ILE A 220 -17.28 -18.53 -21.47
CA ILE A 220 -16.25 -17.55 -21.89
C ILE A 220 -16.73 -16.12 -21.63
N LEU A 221 -17.96 -15.76 -22.03
CA LEU A 221 -18.51 -14.44 -21.80
C LEU A 221 -18.56 -14.09 -20.31
N ARG A 222 -18.93 -15.05 -19.46
CA ARG A 222 -18.94 -14.88 -18.01
C ARG A 222 -17.53 -14.65 -17.49
N LEU A 223 -16.53 -15.46 -17.88
CA LEU A 223 -15.13 -15.30 -17.50
C LEU A 223 -14.59 -13.92 -17.87
N ILE A 224 -14.88 -13.43 -19.08
CA ILE A 224 -14.45 -12.11 -19.53
C ILE A 224 -15.08 -11.02 -18.65
N ASN A 225 -16.39 -11.08 -18.42
CA ASN A 225 -17.10 -10.08 -17.61
C ASN A 225 -16.60 -10.07 -16.16
N ASP A 226 -16.44 -11.24 -15.53
CA ASP A 226 -15.94 -11.40 -14.17
C ASP A 226 -14.50 -10.83 -14.05
N THR A 227 -13.65 -11.11 -15.04
CA THR A 227 -12.26 -10.60 -15.06
C THR A 227 -12.20 -9.07 -15.23
N LEU A 228 -13.03 -8.52 -16.13
CA LEU A 228 -13.12 -7.06 -16.31
C LEU A 228 -13.63 -6.38 -15.04
N GLU A 229 -14.55 -7.03 -14.32
CA GLU A 229 -15.07 -6.49 -13.06
C GLU A 229 -14.01 -6.45 -11.97
N ILE A 230 -13.26 -7.53 -11.78
CA ILE A 230 -12.12 -7.59 -10.86
C ILE A 230 -11.08 -6.52 -11.24
N SER A 231 -10.72 -6.41 -12.52
CA SER A 231 -9.78 -5.41 -13.01
C SER A 231 -10.23 -3.97 -12.73
N ARG A 232 -11.54 -3.67 -12.87
CA ARG A 232 -12.08 -2.34 -12.55
C ARG A 232 -12.03 -2.04 -11.05
N TYR A 233 -12.27 -3.05 -10.21
CA TYR A 233 -12.13 -2.92 -8.77
C TYR A 233 -10.66 -2.65 -8.38
N ASP A 234 -9.73 -3.49 -8.83
CA ASP A 234 -8.31 -3.38 -8.51
C ASP A 234 -7.70 -2.06 -9.00
N ALA A 235 -8.26 -1.47 -10.07
CA ALA A 235 -7.88 -0.15 -10.57
C ALA A 235 -8.55 1.03 -9.82
N GLY A 236 -9.39 0.77 -8.80
CA GLY A 236 -10.15 1.81 -8.08
C GLY A 236 -11.21 2.53 -8.94
N LYS A 237 -11.59 1.94 -10.08
CA LYS A 237 -12.54 2.55 -11.04
C LYS A 237 -13.99 2.10 -10.85
N MET A 238 -14.24 1.18 -9.92
CA MET A 238 -15.58 0.72 -9.61
C MET A 238 -16.25 1.71 -8.66
N LYS A 239 -17.35 2.31 -9.09
CA LYS A 239 -18.17 3.23 -8.28
C LYS A 239 -19.48 2.57 -7.93
N LEU A 240 -19.91 2.69 -6.68
CA LEU A 240 -21.25 2.30 -6.25
C LEU A 240 -22.29 3.32 -6.72
N GLN A 241 -23.50 2.84 -6.95
CA GLN A 241 -24.67 3.65 -7.25
C GLN A 241 -25.76 3.41 -6.18
N PRO A 242 -25.57 3.94 -4.95
CA PRO A 242 -26.49 3.69 -3.86
C PRO A 242 -27.83 4.38 -4.13
N THR A 243 -28.92 3.63 -3.95
CA THR A 243 -30.30 4.08 -4.07
C THR A 243 -31.13 3.49 -2.94
N LEU A 244 -32.20 4.19 -2.53
CA LEU A 244 -33.15 3.66 -1.55
C LEU A 244 -33.87 2.45 -2.15
N SER A 245 -33.57 1.27 -1.69
CA SER A 245 -33.98 -0.01 -2.27
C SER A 245 -34.83 -0.83 -1.31
N ASP A 246 -35.84 -1.52 -1.85
CA ASP A 246 -36.62 -2.53 -1.15
C ASP A 246 -35.81 -3.84 -1.08
N ILE A 247 -35.44 -4.26 0.11
CA ILE A 247 -34.59 -5.44 0.34
C ILE A 247 -35.36 -6.73 0.03
N ARG A 248 -36.66 -6.81 0.40
CA ARG A 248 -37.45 -8.00 0.15
C ARG A 248 -37.73 -8.18 -1.35
N GLY A 249 -38.06 -7.08 -2.04
CA GLY A 249 -38.24 -7.08 -3.49
C GLY A 249 -36.99 -7.53 -4.24
N LEU A 250 -35.80 -7.04 -3.79
CA LEU A 250 -34.52 -7.45 -4.36
C LEU A 250 -34.24 -8.95 -4.16
N ILE A 251 -34.49 -9.49 -2.95
CA ILE A 251 -34.30 -10.91 -2.66
C ILE A 251 -35.24 -11.74 -3.53
N ASN A 252 -36.51 -11.36 -3.66
CA ASN A 252 -37.49 -12.06 -4.51
C ASN A 252 -37.03 -12.10 -5.97
N SER A 253 -36.48 -11.01 -6.50
CA SER A 253 -35.97 -10.99 -7.88
C SER A 253 -34.79 -11.97 -8.09
N VAL A 254 -33.95 -12.17 -7.08
CA VAL A 254 -32.86 -13.17 -7.13
C VAL A 254 -33.44 -14.59 -7.06
N LEU A 255 -34.45 -14.81 -6.21
CA LEU A 255 -35.11 -16.12 -6.08
C LEU A 255 -35.76 -16.58 -7.37
N GLU A 256 -36.42 -15.69 -8.11
CA GLU A 256 -36.98 -16.00 -9.42
C GLU A 256 -35.93 -16.57 -10.40
N ILE A 257 -34.67 -16.12 -10.29
CA ILE A 257 -33.55 -16.58 -11.14
C ILE A 257 -33.02 -17.95 -10.69
N VAL A 258 -32.90 -18.17 -9.38
CA VAL A 258 -32.15 -19.33 -8.84
C VAL A 258 -33.07 -20.51 -8.50
N GLU A 259 -34.36 -20.27 -8.21
CA GLU A 259 -35.31 -21.31 -7.84
C GLU A 259 -35.46 -22.39 -8.91
N PRO A 260 -35.54 -22.08 -10.23
CA PRO A 260 -35.55 -23.10 -11.26
C PRO A 260 -34.32 -24.00 -11.26
N LEU A 261 -33.13 -23.43 -10.89
CA LEU A 261 -31.88 -24.20 -10.83
C LEU A 261 -31.87 -25.14 -9.62
N ALA A 262 -32.39 -24.70 -8.48
CA ALA A 262 -32.50 -25.52 -7.29
C ALA A 262 -33.51 -26.67 -7.51
N ARG A 263 -34.67 -26.37 -8.12
CA ARG A 263 -35.69 -27.37 -8.48
C ARG A 263 -35.18 -28.42 -9.46
N ALA A 264 -34.37 -28.02 -10.46
CA ALA A 264 -33.77 -28.95 -11.41
C ALA A 264 -32.81 -29.96 -10.78
N LYS A 265 -32.31 -29.65 -9.58
CA LYS A 265 -31.47 -30.52 -8.75
C LYS A 265 -32.25 -31.15 -7.56
N GLU A 266 -33.55 -30.97 -7.50
CA GLU A 266 -34.39 -31.47 -6.38
C GLU A 266 -33.96 -30.96 -4.99
N LEU A 267 -33.35 -29.76 -4.93
CA LEU A 267 -32.90 -29.13 -3.69
C LEU A 267 -34.05 -28.36 -3.03
N THR A 268 -34.17 -28.48 -1.71
CA THR A 268 -35.11 -27.67 -0.93
C THR A 268 -34.52 -26.28 -0.69
N LEU A 269 -35.16 -25.24 -1.27
CA LEU A 269 -34.77 -23.84 -1.02
C LEU A 269 -35.74 -23.21 -0.01
N SER A 270 -35.24 -22.77 1.13
CA SER A 270 -36.00 -22.06 2.15
C SER A 270 -35.48 -20.62 2.33
N VAL A 271 -36.44 -19.71 2.59
CA VAL A 271 -36.14 -18.26 2.69
C VAL A 271 -36.78 -17.71 3.95
N ASP A 272 -35.97 -17.06 4.79
CA ASP A 272 -36.42 -16.39 6.00
C ASP A 272 -35.95 -14.94 5.97
N CYS A 273 -36.88 -14.04 5.59
CA CYS A 273 -36.67 -12.59 5.54
C CYS A 273 -37.63 -11.83 6.46
N GLU A 274 -38.18 -12.49 7.50
CA GLU A 274 -39.14 -11.85 8.41
C GLU A 274 -38.54 -10.66 9.15
N ARG A 275 -37.24 -10.75 9.50
CA ARG A 275 -36.50 -9.72 10.21
C ARG A 275 -35.63 -8.86 9.30
N ALA A 276 -35.82 -8.94 7.98
CA ALA A 276 -35.10 -8.10 7.03
C ALA A 276 -35.52 -6.63 7.19
N PRO A 277 -34.60 -5.68 6.98
CA PRO A 277 -35.00 -4.26 6.88
C PRO A 277 -35.92 -4.08 5.66
N ASP A 278 -36.92 -3.21 5.80
CA ASP A 278 -37.83 -2.94 4.67
C ASP A 278 -37.10 -2.21 3.56
N ARG A 279 -36.23 -1.24 3.90
CA ARG A 279 -35.46 -0.43 2.96
C ARG A 279 -34.04 -0.19 3.46
N ALA A 280 -33.12 -0.05 2.50
CA ALA A 280 -31.73 0.35 2.74
C ALA A 280 -31.21 1.21 1.58
N ILE A 281 -30.26 2.11 1.85
CA ILE A 281 -29.56 2.89 0.82
C ILE A 281 -28.34 2.09 0.38
N ILE A 282 -28.50 1.31 -0.67
CA ILE A 282 -27.52 0.35 -1.18
C ILE A 282 -27.44 0.43 -2.71
N ASP A 283 -26.41 -0.17 -3.30
CA ASP A 283 -26.39 -0.45 -4.74
C ASP A 283 -27.12 -1.78 -4.99
N PRO A 284 -28.37 -1.76 -5.52
CA PRO A 284 -29.20 -2.96 -5.63
C PRO A 284 -28.61 -3.98 -6.61
N LEU A 285 -27.94 -3.54 -7.68
CA LEU A 285 -27.32 -4.43 -8.65
C LEU A 285 -26.17 -5.21 -8.03
N ARG A 286 -25.37 -4.55 -7.17
CA ARG A 286 -24.24 -5.17 -6.49
C ARG A 286 -24.69 -6.15 -5.40
N VAL A 287 -25.71 -5.79 -4.63
CA VAL A 287 -26.31 -6.71 -3.64
C VAL A 287 -26.95 -7.90 -4.33
N GLN A 288 -27.68 -7.70 -5.42
CA GLN A 288 -28.23 -8.78 -6.24
C GLN A 288 -27.12 -9.73 -6.72
N GLN A 289 -26.02 -9.20 -7.18
CA GLN A 289 -24.86 -9.97 -7.64
C GLN A 289 -24.21 -10.80 -6.50
N ILE A 290 -24.07 -10.22 -5.32
CA ILE A 290 -23.58 -10.93 -4.13
C ILE A 290 -24.49 -12.14 -3.83
N ILE A 291 -25.79 -11.91 -3.71
CA ILE A 291 -26.76 -12.96 -3.36
C ILE A 291 -26.79 -14.05 -4.44
N THR A 292 -26.81 -13.65 -5.71
CA THR A 292 -26.80 -14.59 -6.84
C THR A 292 -25.54 -15.46 -6.85
N ASN A 293 -24.38 -14.90 -6.60
CA ASN A 293 -23.11 -15.65 -6.54
C ASN A 293 -23.10 -16.63 -5.36
N LEU A 294 -23.59 -16.24 -4.20
CA LEU A 294 -23.65 -17.12 -3.03
C LEU A 294 -24.65 -18.26 -3.26
N LEU A 295 -25.87 -17.96 -3.72
CA LEU A 295 -26.90 -18.98 -3.98
C LEU A 295 -26.52 -19.93 -5.13
N SER A 296 -25.94 -19.43 -6.21
CA SER A 296 -25.48 -20.27 -7.31
C SER A 296 -24.34 -21.22 -6.87
N ASN A 297 -23.45 -20.77 -5.98
CA ASN A 297 -22.45 -21.64 -5.38
C ASN A 297 -23.08 -22.70 -4.47
N ALA A 298 -24.02 -22.32 -3.61
CA ALA A 298 -24.76 -23.24 -2.76
C ALA A 298 -25.46 -24.35 -3.59
N ILE A 299 -26.18 -23.97 -4.67
CA ILE A 299 -26.82 -24.91 -5.58
C ILE A 299 -25.80 -25.81 -6.29
N ARG A 300 -24.68 -25.26 -6.68
CA ARG A 300 -23.62 -26.01 -7.37
C ARG A 300 -23.02 -27.10 -6.51
N TYR A 301 -22.63 -26.77 -5.27
CA TYR A 301 -21.90 -27.67 -4.37
C TYR A 301 -22.77 -28.53 -3.46
N THR A 302 -24.09 -28.42 -3.60
CA THR A 302 -25.06 -29.32 -2.96
C THR A 302 -25.62 -30.30 -3.99
N GLU A 303 -25.37 -31.59 -3.80
CA GLU A 303 -25.92 -32.64 -4.66
C GLU A 303 -27.33 -33.00 -4.23
N SER A 304 -27.61 -33.10 -2.94
CA SER A 304 -28.90 -33.35 -2.34
C SER A 304 -29.02 -32.66 -0.98
N GLY A 305 -30.24 -32.27 -0.61
CA GLY A 305 -30.49 -31.61 0.68
C GLY A 305 -31.12 -30.23 0.54
N SER A 306 -30.64 -29.26 1.31
CA SER A 306 -31.30 -27.96 1.43
C SER A 306 -30.35 -26.77 1.37
N ILE A 307 -30.91 -25.66 0.91
CA ILE A 307 -30.29 -24.34 0.90
C ILE A 307 -31.21 -23.39 1.67
N ASN A 308 -30.61 -22.59 2.60
CA ASN A 308 -31.37 -21.68 3.42
C ASN A 308 -30.82 -20.26 3.26
N LEU A 309 -31.65 -19.35 2.77
CA LEU A 309 -31.34 -17.90 2.71
C LEU A 309 -32.00 -17.22 3.90
N LYS A 310 -31.21 -16.51 4.73
CA LYS A 310 -31.74 -15.69 5.82
C LYS A 310 -31.30 -14.24 5.63
N CYS A 311 -32.21 -13.32 5.98
CA CYS A 311 -31.92 -11.90 5.98
C CYS A 311 -32.50 -11.26 7.25
N TRP A 312 -31.67 -10.48 7.95
CA TRP A 312 -32.10 -9.81 9.19
C TRP A 312 -31.35 -8.51 9.43
N GLN A 313 -31.98 -7.61 10.15
CA GLN A 313 -31.35 -6.42 10.66
C GLN A 313 -30.58 -6.75 11.97
N ILE A 314 -29.30 -6.39 12.03
CA ILE A 314 -28.44 -6.63 13.20
C ILE A 314 -28.58 -5.44 14.18
N SER A 315 -28.56 -4.21 13.66
CA SER A 315 -28.63 -2.97 14.42
C SER A 315 -29.34 -1.87 13.63
N GLN A 316 -29.37 -0.65 14.14
CA GLN A 316 -29.87 0.51 13.39
C GLN A 316 -28.99 0.87 12.17
N GLN A 317 -27.77 0.39 12.10
CA GLN A 317 -26.81 0.71 11.05
C GLN A 317 -26.43 -0.47 10.18
N LEU A 318 -26.67 -1.70 10.61
CA LEU A 318 -26.19 -2.91 9.95
C LEU A 318 -27.28 -3.95 9.74
N TRP A 319 -27.19 -4.65 8.63
CA TRP A 319 -28.02 -5.80 8.31
C TRP A 319 -27.18 -6.94 7.73
N ALA A 320 -27.71 -8.15 7.71
CA ALA A 320 -27.01 -9.33 7.24
C ALA A 320 -27.84 -10.17 6.28
N ILE A 321 -27.13 -10.82 5.37
CA ILE A 321 -27.63 -11.87 4.49
C ILE A 321 -26.79 -13.11 4.74
N SER A 322 -27.42 -14.25 4.97
CA SER A 322 -26.74 -15.54 5.14
C SER A 322 -27.28 -16.56 4.15
N VAL A 323 -26.38 -17.25 3.48
CA VAL A 323 -26.69 -18.40 2.61
C VAL A 323 -26.02 -19.63 3.24
N GLN A 324 -26.83 -20.57 3.66
CA GLN A 324 -26.41 -21.85 4.21
C GLN A 324 -26.75 -22.98 3.24
N ASP A 325 -25.82 -23.87 2.98
CA ASP A 325 -25.98 -25.08 2.18
C ASP A 325 -25.66 -26.34 3.01
N SER A 326 -26.23 -27.47 2.61
CA SER A 326 -25.91 -28.80 3.16
C SER A 326 -24.96 -29.59 2.26
N GLY A 327 -24.11 -28.89 1.52
CA GLY A 327 -23.22 -29.47 0.51
C GLY A 327 -21.95 -30.09 1.09
N ILE A 328 -20.94 -30.23 0.23
CA ILE A 328 -19.68 -30.91 0.55
C ILE A 328 -18.84 -30.22 1.64
N GLY A 329 -19.12 -28.95 1.94
CA GLY A 329 -18.31 -28.14 2.84
C GLY A 329 -16.93 -27.80 2.29
N ILE A 330 -16.14 -27.03 3.05
CA ILE A 330 -14.86 -26.48 2.64
C ILE A 330 -13.80 -26.82 3.70
N PRO A 331 -12.67 -27.45 3.32
CA PRO A 331 -11.55 -27.73 4.22
C PRO A 331 -10.96 -26.44 4.80
N LEU A 332 -10.45 -26.52 6.04
CA LEU A 332 -9.99 -25.35 6.81
C LEU A 332 -8.85 -24.58 6.09
N ASP A 333 -7.93 -25.30 5.47
CA ASP A 333 -6.81 -24.76 4.69
C ASP A 333 -7.24 -24.00 3.43
N ALA A 334 -8.41 -24.35 2.87
CA ALA A 334 -8.97 -23.68 1.69
C ALA A 334 -9.86 -22.48 2.03
N GLN A 335 -10.36 -22.34 3.27
CA GLN A 335 -11.36 -21.32 3.61
C GLN A 335 -10.89 -19.87 3.42
N THR A 336 -9.61 -19.60 3.58
CA THR A 336 -9.02 -18.27 3.29
C THR A 336 -8.72 -18.08 1.82
N GLU A 337 -8.38 -19.16 1.13
CA GLU A 337 -7.95 -19.11 -0.27
C GLU A 337 -9.10 -18.98 -1.28
N ILE A 338 -10.31 -19.48 -0.95
CA ILE A 338 -11.48 -19.46 -1.86
C ILE A 338 -11.97 -18.06 -2.24
N PHE A 339 -11.55 -17.02 -1.53
CA PHE A 339 -11.84 -15.63 -1.86
C PHE A 339 -10.83 -15.00 -2.84
N LYS A 340 -9.75 -15.72 -3.16
CA LYS A 340 -8.80 -15.30 -4.19
C LYS A 340 -9.32 -15.65 -5.58
N PRO A 341 -9.03 -14.83 -6.61
CA PRO A 341 -9.42 -15.12 -7.98
C PRO A 341 -8.89 -16.47 -8.46
N TYR A 342 -9.71 -17.22 -9.21
CA TYR A 342 -9.40 -18.52 -9.84
C TYR A 342 -9.11 -19.67 -8.88
N VAL A 343 -9.32 -19.51 -7.56
CA VAL A 343 -9.13 -20.57 -6.57
C VAL A 343 -10.37 -21.42 -6.44
N ARG A 344 -10.20 -22.75 -6.35
CA ARG A 344 -11.22 -23.75 -6.11
C ARG A 344 -10.79 -24.65 -4.95
N ALA A 345 -11.68 -24.87 -3.97
CA ALA A 345 -11.38 -25.66 -2.78
C ALA A 345 -11.27 -27.17 -3.04
N VAL A 346 -11.81 -27.65 -4.15
CA VAL A 346 -11.81 -29.07 -4.55
C VAL A 346 -11.30 -29.16 -5.98
N SER A 347 -10.34 -30.04 -6.23
CA SER A 347 -9.91 -30.40 -7.59
C SER A 347 -11.05 -31.18 -8.26
N ASP A 348 -11.90 -30.47 -8.98
CA ASP A 348 -13.09 -31.00 -9.62
C ASP A 348 -12.72 -32.02 -10.73
N ARG A 349 -12.77 -33.28 -10.36
CA ARG A 349 -12.86 -34.38 -11.33
C ARG A 349 -14.32 -34.72 -11.68
N SER A 350 -15.31 -33.98 -11.17
CA SER A 350 -16.71 -34.21 -11.48
C SER A 350 -17.06 -33.58 -12.83
N PRO A 351 -17.57 -34.35 -13.81
CA PRO A 351 -18.04 -33.83 -15.08
C PRO A 351 -19.25 -32.92 -14.83
N GLY A 352 -19.10 -31.60 -14.96
CA GLY A 352 -20.19 -30.63 -14.79
C GLY A 352 -19.89 -29.44 -13.88
N ALA A 353 -18.74 -29.37 -13.30
CA ALA A 353 -18.34 -28.25 -12.42
C ALA A 353 -17.85 -27.02 -13.22
N ASP A 354 -18.80 -26.33 -13.90
CA ASP A 354 -18.57 -25.11 -14.70
C ASP A 354 -18.33 -23.85 -13.82
N GLY A 355 -17.42 -23.91 -12.87
CA GLY A 355 -17.08 -22.76 -12.01
C GLY A 355 -15.86 -21.97 -12.49
N THR A 356 -15.99 -20.64 -12.61
CA THR A 356 -14.88 -19.75 -12.99
C THR A 356 -13.84 -19.56 -11.88
N GLY A 357 -14.17 -19.88 -10.61
CA GLY A 357 -13.35 -19.54 -9.45
C GLY A 357 -13.29 -18.02 -9.15
N LEU A 358 -14.14 -17.23 -9.80
CA LEU A 358 -14.18 -15.77 -9.65
C LEU A 358 -15.34 -15.29 -8.79
N GLY A 359 -16.42 -16.07 -8.65
CA GLY A 359 -17.64 -15.62 -7.97
C GLY A 359 -17.43 -15.18 -6.53
N LEU A 360 -16.70 -15.95 -5.71
CA LEU A 360 -16.41 -15.57 -4.31
C LEU A 360 -15.39 -14.42 -4.22
N ALA A 361 -14.45 -14.33 -5.14
CA ALA A 361 -13.54 -13.20 -5.23
C ALA A 361 -14.30 -11.89 -5.53
N ILE A 362 -15.28 -11.94 -6.43
CA ILE A 362 -16.18 -10.80 -6.71
C ILE A 362 -17.01 -10.45 -5.47
N VAL A 363 -17.58 -11.44 -4.79
CA VAL A 363 -18.35 -11.21 -3.55
C VAL A 363 -17.49 -10.49 -2.53
N SER A 364 -16.28 -10.97 -2.27
CA SER A 364 -15.36 -10.35 -1.31
C SER A 364 -15.05 -8.89 -1.65
N ARG A 365 -14.76 -8.59 -2.92
CA ARG A 365 -14.47 -7.23 -3.38
C ARG A 365 -15.68 -6.30 -3.31
N LEU A 366 -16.86 -6.79 -3.67
CA LEU A 366 -18.10 -6.00 -3.57
C LEU A 366 -18.45 -5.69 -2.11
N VAL A 367 -18.31 -6.68 -1.22
CA VAL A 367 -18.53 -6.49 0.22
C VAL A 367 -17.55 -5.47 0.79
N GLU A 368 -16.27 -5.55 0.42
CA GLU A 368 -15.24 -4.58 0.83
C GLU A 368 -15.55 -3.18 0.28
N LEU A 369 -15.95 -3.06 -0.99
CA LEU A 369 -16.36 -1.79 -1.60
C LEU A 369 -17.56 -1.16 -0.88
N MET A 370 -18.49 -1.98 -0.42
CA MET A 370 -19.65 -1.56 0.37
C MET A 370 -19.36 -1.42 1.87
N ARG A 371 -18.08 -1.52 2.27
CA ARG A 371 -17.62 -1.42 3.68
C ARG A 371 -18.30 -2.45 4.61
N GLY A 372 -18.64 -3.58 4.06
CA GLY A 372 -19.22 -4.71 4.76
C GLY A 372 -18.17 -5.71 5.25
N GLU A 373 -18.66 -6.80 5.79
CA GLU A 373 -17.86 -7.94 6.26
C GLU A 373 -18.45 -9.24 5.71
N ILE A 374 -17.63 -10.18 5.26
CA ILE A 374 -18.05 -11.54 4.91
C ILE A 374 -17.48 -12.53 5.91
N LYS A 375 -18.33 -13.44 6.42
CA LYS A 375 -17.96 -14.52 7.33
C LYS A 375 -18.28 -15.86 6.73
N LEU A 376 -17.45 -16.85 6.99
CA LEU A 376 -17.61 -18.23 6.55
C LEU A 376 -17.55 -19.17 7.76
N VAL A 377 -18.53 -20.05 7.85
CA VAL A 377 -18.51 -21.21 8.75
C VAL A 377 -18.75 -22.44 7.89
N SER A 378 -17.79 -23.37 7.85
CA SER A 378 -17.89 -24.56 7.00
C SER A 378 -17.13 -25.74 7.61
N GLN A 379 -17.68 -26.94 7.41
CA GLN A 379 -17.01 -28.20 7.75
C GLN A 379 -17.19 -29.19 6.59
N PRO A 380 -16.15 -29.94 6.21
CA PRO A 380 -16.26 -30.98 5.19
C PRO A 380 -17.38 -31.97 5.52
N GLY A 381 -18.25 -32.22 4.54
CA GLY A 381 -19.40 -33.13 4.66
C GLY A 381 -20.61 -32.58 5.43
N GLN A 382 -20.56 -31.34 5.96
CA GLN A 382 -21.69 -30.72 6.67
C GLN A 382 -22.26 -29.48 5.99
N GLY A 383 -21.59 -29.02 4.92
CA GLY A 383 -21.98 -27.83 4.18
C GLY A 383 -21.26 -26.55 4.62
N SER A 384 -21.73 -25.41 4.12
CA SER A 384 -21.14 -24.10 4.35
C SER A 384 -22.22 -23.07 4.67
N THR A 385 -21.83 -22.06 5.44
CA THR A 385 -22.65 -20.87 5.74
C THR A 385 -21.82 -19.62 5.43
N PHE A 386 -22.22 -18.88 4.41
CA PHE A 386 -21.64 -17.57 4.10
C PHE A 386 -22.58 -16.49 4.64
N THR A 387 -22.04 -15.58 5.45
CA THR A 387 -22.79 -14.46 6.01
C THR A 387 -22.12 -13.16 5.58
N VAL A 388 -22.87 -12.31 4.86
CA VAL A 388 -22.47 -10.98 4.45
C VAL A 388 -23.18 -9.96 5.34
N ILE A 389 -22.41 -9.04 5.93
CA ILE A 389 -22.89 -7.96 6.78
C ILE A 389 -22.65 -6.66 6.05
N LEU A 390 -23.67 -5.84 5.87
CA LEU A 390 -23.62 -4.58 5.13
C LEU A 390 -24.20 -3.43 5.94
N PRO A 391 -23.75 -2.18 5.71
CA PRO A 391 -24.40 -1.00 6.26
C PRO A 391 -25.79 -0.81 5.61
N LEU A 392 -26.74 -0.28 6.42
CA LEU A 392 -28.07 0.11 5.93
C LEU A 392 -28.04 1.38 5.10
N ASP A 393 -27.02 2.20 5.30
CA ASP A 393 -26.79 3.44 4.55
C ASP A 393 -25.34 3.46 4.05
N ALA A 394 -25.16 3.17 2.77
CA ALA A 394 -23.85 3.17 2.12
C ALA A 394 -23.26 4.59 1.96
N ILE A 395 -24.08 5.65 2.07
CA ILE A 395 -23.65 7.06 1.91
C ILE A 395 -23.20 7.63 3.25
N ALA A 396 -23.95 7.44 4.33
CA ALA A 396 -23.64 7.99 5.66
C ALA A 396 -22.31 7.44 6.25
N TYR A 397 -21.86 6.29 5.78
CA TYR A 397 -20.58 5.70 6.20
C TYR A 397 -19.36 6.40 5.55
N GLU A 398 -19.54 7.31 4.58
CA GLU A 398 -18.46 8.12 4.00
C GLU A 398 -18.06 9.29 4.88
N ASP A 399 -18.99 9.90 5.62
CA ASP A 399 -18.73 11.13 6.39
C ASP A 399 -18.03 10.85 7.74
N ASP A 400 -18.28 9.72 8.40
CA ASP A 400 -17.72 9.42 9.73
C ASP A 400 -16.19 9.16 9.76
N LYS A 401 -15.54 8.90 8.61
CA LYS A 401 -14.07 8.72 8.53
C LYS A 401 -13.32 9.98 8.11
N ALA A 402 -13.98 10.98 7.55
CA ALA A 402 -13.36 12.25 7.19
C ALA A 402 -13.09 13.12 8.43
N ASP A 403 -13.91 12.98 9.49
CA ASP A 403 -13.78 13.74 10.74
C ASP A 403 -12.74 13.20 11.75
N ILE A 404 -12.20 12.01 11.54
CA ILE A 404 -11.18 11.40 12.45
C ILE A 404 -9.74 11.67 11.98
N THR A 405 -9.56 12.28 10.80
CA THR A 405 -8.24 12.58 10.20
C THR A 405 -8.00 14.08 9.93
N SER A 406 -8.81 14.96 10.52
CA SER A 406 -8.57 16.41 10.50
C SER A 406 -7.99 16.92 11.83
#